data_7c2fdf76b74ffb57b711d5f0c28bdf78
#
_entry.id   7c2fdf76b74ffb57b711d5f0c28bdf78
#
_cell.length_a   1.000
_cell.length_b   1.000
_cell.length_c   1.000
_cell.angle_alpha   90.00
_cell.angle_beta   90.00
_cell.angle_gamma   90.00
#
_symmetry.space_group_name_H-M   'P 1'
#
loop_
_entity.id
_entity.type
_entity.pdbx_description
1 polymer ?
#
loop_
_entity_poly.entity_id
_entity_poly.type
_entity_poly.pdbx_seq_one_letter_code
_entity_poly.pdbx_strand_id
1 'polypeptide(L)'
;MSETVSKPDSTIDSDIAAKKERIKAQIRATMPAFDPTMTNAQFAAMWPIDVNQDPYSVPLEDINVGHPDLFEADTMWPYFERLRNEAPVHYCAKSQFGPYWSLTKFEDIMYVDTHHQIFSSEGGITIDEDSTDDFET
;
A
#
# COMPACT_ATOMS: atom_id res chain seq x y z
N MET A 1 -35.70 15.68 -22.89
CA MET A 1 -34.33 16.23 -22.97
C MET A 1 -33.34 15.13 -22.60
N SER A 2 -32.66 14.61 -23.57
CA SER A 2 -31.59 13.66 -23.33
C SER A 2 -30.38 14.42 -22.82
N GLU A 3 -30.07 14.29 -21.55
CA GLU A 3 -28.75 14.68 -21.07
C GLU A 3 -27.74 13.75 -21.70
N THR A 4 -27.03 14.23 -22.69
CA THR A 4 -25.82 13.59 -23.16
C THR A 4 -24.81 13.63 -22.03
N VAL A 5 -24.70 12.51 -21.32
CA VAL A 5 -23.54 12.28 -20.46
C VAL A 5 -22.33 12.39 -21.38
N SER A 6 -21.60 13.49 -21.30
CA SER A 6 -20.36 13.67 -22.05
C SER A 6 -19.43 12.55 -21.66
N LYS A 7 -18.97 11.78 -22.63
CA LYS A 7 -17.87 10.83 -22.43
C LYS A 7 -16.70 11.57 -21.79
N PRO A 8 -16.03 10.96 -20.79
CA PRO A 8 -14.84 11.59 -20.22
C PRO A 8 -13.91 11.98 -21.37
N ASP A 9 -13.41 13.19 -21.29
CA ASP A 9 -12.49 13.73 -22.27
C ASP A 9 -11.29 12.79 -22.41
N SER A 10 -11.00 12.35 -23.61
CA SER A 10 -9.85 11.47 -23.89
C SER A 10 -8.51 12.07 -23.44
N THR A 11 -8.43 13.40 -23.33
CA THR A 11 -7.27 14.12 -22.80
C THR A 11 -7.11 13.88 -21.29
N ILE A 12 -8.20 13.85 -20.53
CA ILE A 12 -8.18 13.56 -19.10
C ILE A 12 -7.72 12.13 -18.84
N ASP A 13 -8.20 11.16 -19.62
CA ASP A 13 -7.80 9.75 -19.50
C ASP A 13 -6.32 9.57 -19.83
N SER A 14 -5.81 10.27 -20.84
CA SER A 14 -4.41 10.25 -21.21
C SER A 14 -3.52 10.89 -20.14
N ASP A 15 -3.97 11.97 -19.49
CA ASP A 15 -3.28 12.63 -18.38
C ASP A 15 -3.24 11.74 -17.14
N ILE A 16 -4.32 11.03 -16.84
CA ILE A 16 -4.38 10.07 -15.73
C ILE A 16 -3.42 8.91 -15.99
N ALA A 17 -3.40 8.38 -17.21
CA ALA A 17 -2.49 7.30 -17.60
C ALA A 17 -1.02 7.73 -17.48
N ALA A 18 -0.68 8.93 -17.94
CA ALA A 18 0.66 9.49 -17.83
C ALA A 18 1.06 9.70 -16.37
N LYS A 19 0.13 10.15 -15.53
CA LYS A 19 0.36 10.32 -14.08
C LYS A 19 0.58 8.97 -13.39
N LYS A 20 -0.20 7.96 -13.73
CA LYS A 20 -0.02 6.59 -13.20
C LYS A 20 1.37 6.05 -13.55
N GLU A 21 1.81 6.21 -14.79
CA GLU A 21 3.12 5.74 -15.23
C GLU A 21 4.26 6.46 -14.51
N ARG A 22 4.14 7.75 -14.27
CA ARG A 22 5.12 8.51 -13.48
C ARG A 22 5.20 8.03 -12.03
N ILE A 23 4.06 7.77 -11.41
CA ILE A 23 3.98 7.24 -10.04
C ILE A 23 4.60 5.85 -9.97
N LYS A 24 4.27 4.96 -10.91
CA LYS A 24 4.89 3.63 -11.00
C LYS A 24 6.40 3.71 -11.17
N ALA A 25 6.88 4.61 -12.02
CA ALA A 25 8.31 4.81 -12.21
C ALA A 25 9.01 5.30 -10.94
N GLN A 26 8.38 6.21 -10.19
CA GLN A 26 8.90 6.68 -8.90
C GLN A 26 8.93 5.55 -7.86
N ILE A 27 7.89 4.76 -7.79
CA ILE A 27 7.82 3.58 -6.90
C ILE A 27 8.95 2.60 -7.23
N ARG A 28 9.11 2.25 -8.51
CA ARG A 28 10.19 1.35 -8.95
C ARG A 28 11.58 1.89 -8.64
N ALA A 29 11.78 3.20 -8.73
CA ALA A 29 13.05 3.84 -8.43
C ALA A 29 13.38 3.81 -6.93
N THR A 30 12.38 3.78 -6.07
CA THR A 30 12.54 3.74 -4.61
C THR A 30 12.58 2.32 -4.04
N MET A 31 12.07 1.35 -4.78
CA MET A 31 12.13 -0.05 -4.37
C MET A 31 13.50 -0.64 -4.71
N PRO A 32 14.03 -1.51 -3.83
CA PRO A 32 15.18 -2.31 -4.21
C PRO A 32 14.83 -3.13 -5.46
N ALA A 33 15.77 -3.22 -6.40
CA ALA A 33 15.55 -3.98 -7.62
C ALA A 33 15.19 -5.43 -7.27
N PHE A 34 14.06 -5.89 -7.79
CA PHE A 34 13.67 -7.29 -7.65
C PHE A 34 14.70 -8.16 -8.37
N ASP A 35 15.37 -9.02 -7.61
CA ASP A 35 16.28 -10.03 -8.12
C ASP A 35 15.59 -11.41 -8.03
N PRO A 36 15.19 -12.01 -9.17
CA PRO A 36 14.50 -13.29 -9.15
C PRO A 36 15.36 -14.45 -8.63
N THR A 37 16.67 -14.23 -8.47
CA THR A 37 17.57 -15.23 -7.88
C THR A 37 17.65 -15.13 -6.37
N MET A 38 17.09 -14.07 -5.78
CA MET A 38 17.10 -13.85 -4.35
C MET A 38 16.14 -14.81 -3.64
N THR A 39 16.60 -15.40 -2.55
CA THR A 39 15.74 -16.22 -1.69
C THR A 39 14.81 -15.35 -0.86
N ASN A 40 13.69 -15.92 -0.40
CA ASN A 40 12.78 -15.21 0.52
C ASN A 40 13.49 -14.72 1.78
N ALA A 41 14.44 -15.49 2.30
CA ALA A 41 15.25 -15.10 3.47
C ALA A 41 16.15 -13.89 3.16
N GLN A 42 16.75 -13.84 1.98
CA GLN A 42 17.56 -12.70 1.54
C GLN A 42 16.70 -11.45 1.34
N PHE A 43 15.53 -11.61 0.75
CA PHE A 43 14.57 -10.51 0.58
C PHE A 43 14.09 -9.96 1.93
N ALA A 44 13.71 -10.85 2.85
CA ALA A 44 13.30 -10.46 4.19
C ALA A 44 14.41 -9.72 4.96
N ALA A 45 15.68 -10.10 4.74
CA ALA A 45 16.82 -9.46 5.38
C ALA A 45 17.04 -8.00 4.93
N MET A 46 16.48 -7.59 3.79
CA MET A 46 16.53 -6.19 3.33
C MET A 46 15.57 -5.29 4.11
N TRP A 47 14.59 -5.86 4.79
CA TRP A 47 13.57 -5.15 5.57
C TRP A 47 13.57 -5.64 7.02
N PRO A 48 14.65 -5.43 7.75
CA PRO A 48 14.75 -5.92 9.12
C PRO A 48 13.77 -5.17 10.02
N ILE A 49 13.14 -5.91 10.94
CA ILE A 49 12.32 -5.34 11.99
C ILE A 49 12.57 -6.08 13.29
N ASP A 50 12.62 -5.37 14.40
CA ASP A 50 12.58 -5.97 15.74
C ASP A 50 11.13 -6.16 16.12
N VAL A 51 10.65 -7.42 16.09
CA VAL A 51 9.25 -7.74 16.41
C VAL A 51 8.88 -7.50 17.86
N ASN A 52 9.86 -7.31 18.73
CA ASN A 52 9.67 -7.06 20.17
C ASN A 52 9.89 -5.58 20.55
N GLN A 53 10.18 -4.71 19.57
CA GLN A 53 10.36 -3.30 19.89
C GLN A 53 9.05 -2.66 20.34
N ASP A 54 9.15 -1.62 21.15
CA ASP A 54 8.01 -0.81 21.55
C ASP A 54 7.49 -0.03 20.34
N PRO A 55 6.22 -0.24 19.92
CA PRO A 55 5.64 0.52 18.80
C PRO A 55 5.65 2.03 18.99
N TYR A 56 5.64 2.50 20.23
CA TYR A 56 5.67 3.94 20.54
C TYR A 56 7.08 4.54 20.49
N SER A 57 8.12 3.71 20.38
CA SER A 57 9.50 4.16 20.20
C SER A 57 9.85 4.43 18.72
N VAL A 58 9.05 3.97 17.81
CA VAL A 58 9.25 4.12 16.36
C VAL A 58 8.62 5.45 15.91
N PRO A 59 9.31 6.27 15.08
CA PRO A 59 8.66 7.42 14.45
C PRO A 59 7.40 6.99 13.68
N LEU A 60 6.33 7.77 13.77
CA LEU A 60 5.04 7.42 13.20
C LEU A 60 5.12 7.17 11.69
N GLU A 61 5.91 7.97 10.98
CA GLU A 61 6.14 7.84 9.55
C GLU A 61 6.91 6.58 9.15
N ASP A 62 7.63 5.96 10.09
CA ASP A 62 8.44 4.76 9.83
C ASP A 62 7.69 3.45 10.14
N ILE A 63 6.49 3.53 10.64
CA ILE A 63 5.69 2.34 10.96
C ILE A 63 5.29 1.62 9.66
N ASN A 64 5.69 0.35 9.58
CA ASN A 64 5.30 -0.58 8.53
C ASN A 64 4.46 -1.70 9.15
N VAL A 65 3.19 -1.43 9.40
CA VAL A 65 2.28 -2.36 10.09
C VAL A 65 2.00 -3.62 9.28
N GLY A 66 2.17 -3.57 7.96
CA GLY A 66 2.01 -4.71 7.06
C GLY A 66 3.21 -5.64 7.00
N HIS A 67 4.26 -5.41 7.81
CA HIS A 67 5.45 -6.25 7.78
C HIS A 67 5.12 -7.70 8.17
N PRO A 68 5.48 -8.70 7.33
CA PRO A 68 5.11 -10.09 7.58
C PRO A 68 5.62 -10.64 8.91
N ASP A 69 6.80 -10.22 9.36
CA ASP A 69 7.39 -10.70 10.61
C ASP A 69 6.56 -10.30 11.84
N LEU A 70 5.87 -9.16 11.80
CA LEU A 70 4.95 -8.76 12.85
C LEU A 70 3.75 -9.71 12.95
N PHE A 71 3.21 -10.13 11.81
CA PHE A 71 2.10 -11.08 11.76
C PHE A 71 2.54 -12.49 12.17
N GLU A 72 3.70 -12.93 11.73
CA GLU A 72 4.26 -14.22 12.12
C GLU A 72 4.51 -14.30 13.64
N ALA A 73 5.03 -13.22 14.23
CA ALA A 73 5.28 -13.11 15.67
C ALA A 73 4.04 -12.76 16.48
N ASP A 74 2.92 -12.44 15.84
CA ASP A 74 1.68 -11.97 16.49
C ASP A 74 1.90 -10.71 17.34
N THR A 75 2.73 -9.79 16.86
CA THR A 75 3.11 -8.56 17.57
C THR A 75 2.64 -7.27 16.89
N MET A 76 1.76 -7.38 15.88
CA MET A 76 1.23 -6.22 15.16
C MET A 76 0.16 -5.45 15.95
N TRP A 77 -0.49 -6.03 16.92
CA TRP A 77 -1.64 -5.44 17.62
C TRP A 77 -1.37 -4.08 18.26
N PRO A 78 -0.26 -3.86 18.98
CA PRO A 78 0.05 -2.54 19.53
C PRO A 78 0.32 -1.47 18.48
N TYR A 79 0.80 -1.86 17.28
CA TYR A 79 0.95 -0.94 16.15
C TYR A 79 -0.40 -0.47 15.63
N PHE A 80 -1.36 -1.38 15.51
CA PHE A 80 -2.73 -1.02 15.11
C PHE A 80 -3.38 -0.11 16.14
N GLU A 81 -3.17 -0.37 17.43
CA GLU A 81 -3.68 0.49 18.50
C GLU A 81 -3.12 1.90 18.39
N ARG A 82 -1.81 2.03 18.21
CA ARG A 82 -1.16 3.34 18.02
C ARG A 82 -1.68 4.06 16.80
N LEU A 83 -1.76 3.38 15.65
CA LEU A 83 -2.27 3.98 14.42
C LEU A 83 -3.71 4.44 14.57
N ARG A 84 -4.55 3.65 15.24
CA ARG A 84 -5.95 4.00 15.49
C ARG A 84 -6.10 5.29 16.30
N ASN A 85 -5.18 5.51 17.25
CA ASN A 85 -5.21 6.66 18.12
C ASN A 85 -4.52 7.90 17.56
N GLU A 86 -3.42 7.73 16.82
CA GLU A 86 -2.57 8.84 16.37
C GLU A 86 -2.66 9.12 14.88
N ALA A 87 -2.85 8.10 14.04
CA ALA A 87 -2.90 8.22 12.59
C ALA A 87 -3.82 7.15 11.99
N PRO A 88 -5.16 7.28 12.15
CA PRO A 88 -6.10 6.26 11.68
C PRO A 88 -6.09 6.04 10.18
N VAL A 89 -5.61 7.01 9.39
CA VAL A 89 -5.29 6.89 7.98
C VAL A 89 -3.79 7.13 7.85
N HIS A 90 -3.02 6.08 7.72
CA HIS A 90 -1.56 6.13 7.80
C HIS A 90 -0.92 5.75 6.47
N TYR A 91 0.05 6.56 6.04
CA TYR A 91 0.84 6.31 4.83
C TYR A 91 2.19 5.71 5.21
N CYS A 92 2.47 4.54 4.66
CA CYS A 92 3.78 3.90 4.74
C CYS A 92 4.51 4.09 3.42
N ALA A 93 5.55 4.94 3.42
CA ALA A 93 6.28 5.29 2.21
C ALA A 93 7.22 4.17 1.73
N LYS A 94 7.73 3.37 2.66
CA LYS A 94 8.75 2.36 2.38
C LYS A 94 8.37 1.03 3.03
N SER A 95 8.10 0.06 2.19
CA SER A 95 7.91 -1.33 2.58
C SER A 95 8.38 -2.26 1.47
N GLN A 96 8.49 -3.53 1.79
CA GLN A 96 8.78 -4.58 0.81
C GLN A 96 7.72 -4.70 -0.29
N PHE A 97 6.53 -4.14 -0.07
CA PHE A 97 5.41 -4.12 -1.02
C PHE A 97 5.29 -2.78 -1.76
N GLY A 98 6.21 -1.84 -1.53
CA GLY A 98 6.06 -0.47 -1.98
C GLY A 98 5.24 0.38 -1.01
N PRO A 99 4.92 1.63 -1.37
CA PRO A 99 4.12 2.50 -0.51
C PRO A 99 2.67 2.03 -0.44
N TYR A 100 2.07 2.17 0.74
CA TYR A 100 0.67 1.81 0.95
C TYR A 100 0.03 2.65 2.06
N TRP A 101 -1.29 2.66 2.07
CA TRP A 101 -2.11 3.28 3.11
C TRP A 101 -2.70 2.22 4.04
N SER A 102 -2.72 2.49 5.33
CA SER A 102 -3.38 1.66 6.33
C SER A 102 -4.58 2.38 6.91
N LEU A 103 -5.71 1.70 6.97
CA LEU A 103 -6.92 2.16 7.62
C LEU A 103 -7.15 1.33 8.87
N THR A 104 -7.31 1.98 10.03
CA THR A 104 -7.42 1.30 11.33
C THR A 104 -8.70 1.59 12.08
N LYS A 105 -9.55 2.49 11.58
CA LYS A 105 -10.88 2.75 12.11
C LYS A 105 -11.96 2.09 11.25
N PHE A 106 -12.90 1.46 11.91
CA PHE A 106 -14.02 0.77 11.23
C PHE A 106 -14.78 1.69 10.26
N GLU A 107 -15.03 2.92 10.66
CA GLU A 107 -15.74 3.91 9.83
C GLU A 107 -15.02 4.18 8.52
N ASP A 108 -13.70 4.33 8.57
CA ASP A 108 -12.87 4.57 7.39
C ASP A 108 -12.82 3.34 6.47
N ILE A 109 -12.71 2.16 7.06
CA ILE A 109 -12.74 0.89 6.33
C ILE A 109 -14.07 0.73 5.61
N MET A 110 -15.18 0.98 6.29
CA MET A 110 -16.52 0.92 5.70
C MET A 110 -16.71 1.94 4.59
N TYR A 111 -16.18 3.15 4.77
CA TYR A 111 -16.25 4.18 3.75
C TYR A 111 -15.53 3.75 2.46
N VAL A 112 -14.31 3.27 2.59
CA VAL A 112 -13.51 2.81 1.43
C VAL A 112 -14.17 1.61 0.76
N ASP A 113 -14.61 0.65 1.55
CA ASP A 113 -15.22 -0.59 1.04
C ASP A 113 -16.53 -0.34 0.28
N THR A 114 -17.31 0.65 0.71
CA THR A 114 -18.59 1.00 0.07
C THR A 114 -18.46 1.99 -1.09
N HIS A 115 -17.30 2.60 -1.28
CA HIS A 115 -17.06 3.58 -2.36
C HIS A 115 -16.15 3.00 -3.44
N HIS A 116 -16.53 1.87 -4.02
CA HIS A 116 -15.77 1.15 -5.05
C HIS A 116 -15.49 1.98 -6.33
N GLN A 117 -16.25 3.03 -6.56
CA GLN A 117 -16.03 3.94 -7.69
C GLN A 117 -14.78 4.81 -7.51
N ILE A 118 -14.39 5.06 -6.26
CA ILE A 118 -13.21 5.86 -5.91
C ILE A 118 -12.06 4.92 -5.55
N PHE A 119 -12.36 3.86 -4.80
CA PHE A 119 -11.38 2.90 -4.29
C PHE A 119 -11.63 1.53 -4.93
N SER A 120 -10.82 1.21 -5.93
CA SER A 120 -10.91 -0.07 -6.63
C SER A 120 -10.17 -1.17 -5.89
N SER A 121 -10.78 -2.36 -5.81
CA SER A 121 -10.12 -3.59 -5.36
C SER A 121 -9.62 -4.46 -6.53
N GLU A 122 -9.49 -3.87 -7.70
CA GLU A 122 -9.10 -4.56 -8.92
C GLU A 122 -7.72 -5.23 -8.84
N GLY A 123 -6.84 -4.73 -7.99
CA GLY A 123 -5.51 -5.30 -7.80
C GLY A 123 -5.42 -6.56 -6.95
N GLY A 124 -6.53 -7.01 -6.36
CA GLY A 124 -6.55 -8.18 -5.48
C GLY A 124 -6.85 -7.85 -4.01
N ILE A 125 -6.82 -8.86 -3.17
CA ILE A 125 -7.17 -8.75 -1.75
C ILE A 125 -5.99 -8.96 -0.80
N THR A 126 -4.83 -9.31 -1.34
CA THR A 126 -3.60 -9.50 -0.58
C THR A 126 -2.62 -8.38 -0.83
N ILE A 127 -1.87 -8.01 0.19
CA ILE A 127 -0.68 -7.19 0.01
C ILE A 127 0.39 -8.11 -0.55
N ASP A 128 0.73 -7.89 -1.79
CA ASP A 128 1.70 -8.67 -2.51
C ASP A 128 2.74 -7.76 -3.14
N GLU A 129 3.87 -8.33 -3.52
CA GLU A 129 4.79 -7.62 -4.41
C GLU A 129 4.01 -7.26 -5.67
N ASP A 130 4.11 -6.00 -6.06
CA ASP A 130 3.44 -5.50 -7.25
C ASP A 130 3.96 -6.28 -8.47
N SER A 131 3.31 -7.39 -8.76
CA SER A 131 3.51 -8.10 -10.01
C SER A 131 2.92 -7.23 -11.11
N THR A 132 3.76 -6.34 -11.61
CA THR A 132 3.41 -5.42 -12.69
C THR A 132 2.97 -6.16 -13.96
N ASP A 133 3.03 -7.48 -13.95
CA ASP A 133 2.67 -8.32 -15.09
C ASP A 133 1.17 -8.67 -15.16
N ASP A 134 0.42 -8.50 -14.06
CA ASP A 134 -1.01 -8.84 -14.03
C ASP A 134 -1.94 -7.73 -14.53
N PHE A 135 -1.39 -6.55 -14.82
CA PHE A 135 -2.18 -5.42 -15.31
C PHE A 135 -2.22 -5.29 -16.84
N GLU A 136 -1.61 -6.20 -17.57
CA GLU A 136 -1.64 -6.25 -19.05
C GLU A 136 -2.59 -7.31 -19.57
N THR A 137 -3.84 -7.22 -19.19
CA THR A 137 -4.90 -7.92 -19.94
C THR A 137 -6.02 -7.00 -20.28
#